data_55989e47a99f0c3cc5e9060b1757ebe6
#
_entry.id   55989e47a99f0c3cc5e9060b1757ebe6
#
_cell.length_a   1.000
_cell.length_b   1.000
_cell.length_c   1.000
_cell.angle_alpha   90.00
_cell.angle_beta   90.00
_cell.angle_gamma   90.00
#
_symmetry.space_group_name_H-M   'P 1'
#
loop_
_entity.id
_entity.type
_entity.pdbx_description
1 polymer ?
#
loop_
_entity_poly.entity_id
_entity_poly.type
_entity_poly.pdbx_seq_one_letter_code
_entity_poly.pdbx_strand_id
1 'polypeptide(L)'
;MAIPTNLLQILRDPLDHAVLEMQDGALVNTASKRRYAIVDFIPVLLETSDLGPQNLKTQKMYQWMSLGFDLSDRLGNLLFHGALTKMRRELVRKLGLKPGVRCLYTSIGTGLNLRYLAESVPLAQMELVGLDLSMGMLEQCRKKLVGCEQSTLLVQANAERLPFADLSFDVVFHVGGINLFDRPAAAVREMVRVARPGSLVLYCDETGKVIKDLYQKNPLTRAASIDAPSQFDPREWVPEGAIDTVYEEIPNGKMYFLSFRRPD
;
A
#
# COMPACT_ATOMS: atom_id res chain seq x y z
N MET A 1 13.44 18.43 -8.23
CA MET A 1 12.45 17.52 -8.87
C MET A 1 11.07 18.12 -8.68
N ALA A 2 10.09 17.72 -9.49
CA ALA A 2 8.69 18.14 -9.33
C ALA A 2 7.81 16.90 -9.38
N ILE A 3 6.65 16.94 -8.73
CA ILE A 3 5.65 15.88 -8.86
C ILE A 3 5.20 15.82 -10.32
N PRO A 4 5.16 14.62 -10.96
CA PRO A 4 4.67 14.48 -12.33
C PRO A 4 3.24 15.04 -12.47
N THR A 5 3.00 15.89 -13.45
CA THR A 5 1.73 16.61 -13.60
C THR A 5 0.54 15.65 -13.76
N ASN A 6 0.71 14.57 -14.52
CA ASN A 6 -0.30 13.53 -14.73
C ASN A 6 -0.68 12.78 -13.44
N LEU A 7 0.26 12.66 -12.48
CA LEU A 7 0.03 12.06 -11.17
C LEU A 7 -0.49 13.09 -10.16
N LEU A 8 -0.11 14.38 -10.29
CA LEU A 8 -0.68 15.46 -9.49
C LEU A 8 -2.19 15.61 -9.73
N GLN A 9 -2.65 15.48 -10.97
CA GLN A 9 -4.05 15.64 -11.35
C GLN A 9 -5.01 14.64 -10.70
N ILE A 10 -4.53 13.49 -10.27
CA ILE A 10 -5.36 12.47 -9.59
C ILE A 10 -5.42 12.67 -8.08
N LEU A 11 -4.59 13.54 -7.49
CA LEU A 11 -4.62 13.79 -6.06
C LEU A 11 -5.91 14.49 -5.63
N ARG A 12 -6.42 14.08 -4.49
CA ARG A 12 -7.63 14.62 -3.87
C ARG A 12 -7.40 14.85 -2.38
N ASP A 13 -8.12 15.79 -1.84
CA ASP A 13 -8.21 15.99 -0.39
C ASP A 13 -8.78 14.72 0.26
N PRO A 14 -8.09 14.13 1.25
CA PRO A 14 -8.56 12.87 1.86
C PRO A 14 -9.86 13.01 2.65
N LEU A 15 -10.30 14.24 2.98
CA LEU A 15 -11.48 14.47 3.83
C LEU A 15 -12.77 14.65 3.02
N ASP A 16 -12.69 15.31 1.86
CA ASP A 16 -13.88 15.64 1.05
C ASP A 16 -13.73 15.30 -0.44
N HIS A 17 -12.61 14.68 -0.84
CA HIS A 17 -12.26 14.33 -2.21
C HIS A 17 -12.23 15.51 -3.22
N ALA A 18 -12.16 16.75 -2.73
CA ALA A 18 -11.99 17.92 -3.58
C ALA A 18 -10.62 17.90 -4.28
N VAL A 19 -10.57 18.57 -5.43
CA VAL A 19 -9.33 18.75 -6.19
C VAL A 19 -8.33 19.54 -5.36
N LEU A 20 -7.07 19.12 -5.41
CA LEU A 20 -5.94 19.82 -4.81
C LEU A 20 -5.16 20.58 -5.89
N GLU A 21 -4.81 21.81 -5.61
CA GLU A 21 -4.00 22.65 -6.47
C GLU A 21 -2.64 22.95 -5.83
N MET A 22 -1.61 23.06 -6.66
CA MET A 22 -0.29 23.48 -6.19
C MET A 22 -0.27 24.98 -5.96
N GLN A 23 -0.05 25.43 -4.72
CA GLN A 23 0.08 26.83 -4.34
C GLN A 23 1.21 27.01 -3.34
N ASP A 24 2.18 27.87 -3.65
CA ASP A 24 3.32 28.18 -2.77
C ASP A 24 4.03 26.95 -2.19
N GLY A 25 4.26 25.94 -3.03
CA GLY A 25 4.97 24.71 -2.63
C GLY A 25 4.16 23.73 -1.78
N ALA A 26 2.85 23.93 -1.63
CA ALA A 26 1.92 23.05 -0.92
C ALA A 26 0.75 22.64 -1.82
N LEU A 27 0.07 21.55 -1.48
CA LEU A 27 -1.21 21.19 -2.07
C LEU A 27 -2.33 21.86 -1.27
N VAL A 28 -3.25 22.52 -1.96
CA VAL A 28 -4.31 23.32 -1.34
C VAL A 28 -5.66 22.89 -1.88
N ASN A 29 -6.57 22.58 -0.98
CA ASN A 29 -7.99 22.48 -1.28
C ASN A 29 -8.55 23.89 -1.34
N THR A 30 -8.90 24.35 -2.53
CA THR A 30 -9.32 25.77 -2.75
C THR A 30 -10.66 26.11 -2.11
N ALA A 31 -11.51 25.12 -1.86
CA ALA A 31 -12.80 25.30 -1.21
C ALA A 31 -12.68 25.40 0.32
N SER A 32 -12.06 24.41 0.96
CA SER A 32 -11.91 24.36 2.42
C SER A 32 -10.70 25.14 2.95
N LYS A 33 -9.78 25.57 2.07
CA LYS A 33 -8.49 26.21 2.41
C LYS A 33 -7.52 25.33 3.19
N ARG A 34 -7.78 24.00 3.29
CA ARG A 34 -6.81 23.08 3.86
C ARG A 34 -5.55 23.03 3.01
N ARG A 35 -4.42 22.99 3.69
CA ARG A 35 -3.08 22.96 3.07
C ARG A 35 -2.34 21.72 3.51
N TYR A 36 -1.73 21.04 2.55
CA TYR A 36 -0.95 19.84 2.75
C TYR A 36 0.48 20.08 2.32
N ALA A 37 1.43 19.82 3.20
CA ALA A 37 2.84 19.98 2.93
C ALA A 37 3.35 18.97 1.91
N ILE A 38 4.42 19.33 1.21
CA ILE A 38 5.21 18.40 0.41
C ILE A 38 6.60 18.35 1.05
N VAL A 39 6.99 17.19 1.54
CA VAL A 39 8.28 16.95 2.18
C VAL A 39 9.11 16.08 1.25
N ASP A 40 10.26 16.56 0.80
CA ASP A 40 11.14 15.81 -0.10
C ASP A 40 10.41 15.19 -1.31
N PHE A 41 9.54 15.97 -1.96
CA PHE A 41 8.67 15.56 -3.08
C PHE A 41 7.59 14.53 -2.73
N ILE A 42 7.36 14.26 -1.46
CA ILE A 42 6.30 13.37 -0.96
C ILE A 42 5.16 14.25 -0.42
N PRO A 43 3.98 14.30 -1.06
CA PRO A 43 2.79 14.91 -0.49
C PRO A 43 2.42 14.25 0.84
N VAL A 44 2.15 15.07 1.86
CA VAL A 44 1.70 14.65 3.18
C VAL A 44 0.19 14.86 3.25
N LEU A 45 -0.57 13.88 2.74
CA LEU A 45 -2.04 13.89 2.70
C LEU A 45 -2.59 13.04 3.87
N LEU A 46 -2.06 13.28 5.06
CA LEU A 46 -2.38 12.56 6.28
C LEU A 46 -2.71 13.51 7.41
N GLU A 47 -3.93 13.42 7.90
CA GLU A 47 -4.34 14.05 9.16
C GLU A 47 -4.21 13.02 10.29
N THR A 48 -3.24 13.24 11.18
CA THR A 48 -2.97 12.29 12.29
C THR A 48 -4.12 12.19 13.27
N SER A 49 -4.94 13.22 13.39
CA SER A 49 -6.17 13.22 14.20
C SER A 49 -7.22 12.22 13.70
N ASP A 50 -7.15 11.83 12.42
CA ASP A 50 -8.10 10.91 11.79
C ASP A 50 -7.64 9.44 11.85
N LEU A 51 -6.48 9.18 12.42
CA LEU A 51 -5.98 7.82 12.62
C LEU A 51 -6.63 7.18 13.85
N GLY A 52 -7.18 6.00 13.68
CA GLY A 52 -7.55 5.17 14.80
C GLY A 52 -6.33 4.66 15.58
N PRO A 53 -6.56 4.06 16.75
CA PRO A 53 -5.49 3.69 17.66
C PRO A 53 -4.52 2.67 17.05
N GLN A 54 -4.99 1.76 16.23
CA GLN A 54 -4.17 0.73 15.61
C GLN A 54 -3.28 1.33 14.51
N ASN A 55 -3.85 2.15 13.62
CA ASN A 55 -3.09 2.84 12.59
C ASN A 55 -2.02 3.77 13.18
N LEU A 56 -2.33 4.48 14.26
CA LEU A 56 -1.37 5.35 14.94
C LEU A 56 -0.22 4.55 15.57
N LYS A 57 -0.51 3.42 16.20
CA LYS A 57 0.50 2.50 16.77
C LYS A 57 1.38 1.93 15.66
N THR A 58 0.77 1.47 14.58
CA THR A 58 1.44 0.90 13.41
C THR A 58 2.34 1.93 12.73
N GLN A 59 1.87 3.16 12.53
CA GLN A 59 2.66 4.26 11.98
C GLN A 59 3.95 4.50 12.79
N LYS A 60 3.82 4.64 14.11
CA LYS A 60 4.96 4.87 15.01
C LYS A 60 5.96 3.70 14.97
N MET A 61 5.46 2.47 14.97
CA MET A 61 6.30 1.27 14.90
C MET A 61 7.10 1.23 13.59
N TYR A 62 6.46 1.39 12.44
CA TYR A 62 7.14 1.38 11.15
C TYR A 62 8.05 2.58 10.95
N GLN A 63 7.72 3.74 11.50
CA GLN A 63 8.61 4.89 11.52
C GLN A 63 9.95 4.55 12.21
N TRP A 64 9.89 3.88 13.36
CA TRP A 64 11.08 3.45 14.08
C TRP A 64 11.85 2.33 13.38
N MET A 65 11.14 1.36 12.78
CA MET A 65 11.74 0.20 12.11
C MET A 65 12.33 0.52 10.73
N SER A 66 12.01 1.65 10.14
CA SER A 66 12.27 1.96 8.72
C SER A 66 13.73 1.76 8.29
N LEU A 67 14.70 2.14 9.12
CA LEU A 67 16.14 2.01 8.81
C LEU A 67 16.63 0.55 8.78
N GLY A 68 16.06 -0.31 9.64
CA GLY A 68 16.47 -1.71 9.74
C GLY A 68 15.58 -2.70 8.96
N PHE A 69 14.49 -2.23 8.38
CA PHE A 69 13.45 -3.08 7.81
C PHE A 69 13.96 -3.98 6.66
N ASP A 70 14.71 -3.41 5.73
CA ASP A 70 15.26 -4.15 4.61
C ASP A 70 16.28 -5.22 5.04
N LEU A 71 17.05 -4.96 6.09
CA LEU A 71 18.00 -5.93 6.62
C LEU A 71 17.25 -7.09 7.30
N SER A 72 16.23 -6.79 8.10
CA SER A 72 15.39 -7.81 8.73
C SER A 72 14.68 -8.70 7.70
N ASP A 73 14.21 -8.11 6.60
CA ASP A 73 13.60 -8.84 5.49
C ASP A 73 14.60 -9.78 4.80
N ARG A 74 15.83 -9.30 4.54
CA ARG A 74 16.90 -10.13 3.93
C ARG A 74 17.25 -11.32 4.81
N LEU A 75 17.42 -11.09 6.11
CA LEU A 75 17.70 -12.16 7.09
C LEU A 75 16.52 -13.15 7.16
N GLY A 76 15.28 -12.64 7.22
CA GLY A 76 14.08 -13.48 7.18
C GLY A 76 14.02 -14.33 5.92
N ASN A 77 14.27 -13.74 4.75
CA ASN A 77 14.25 -14.47 3.49
C ASN A 77 15.32 -15.57 3.44
N LEU A 78 16.51 -15.34 4.02
CA LEU A 78 17.55 -16.36 4.15
C LEU A 78 17.09 -17.49 5.08
N LEU A 79 16.55 -17.19 6.25
CA LEU A 79 16.04 -18.17 7.21
C LEU A 79 14.89 -19.01 6.65
N PHE A 80 14.06 -18.43 5.79
CA PHE A 80 12.96 -19.11 5.11
C PHE A 80 13.33 -19.65 3.72
N HIS A 81 14.63 -19.89 3.46
CA HIS A 81 15.13 -20.51 2.22
C HIS A 81 14.58 -19.86 0.93
N GLY A 82 14.47 -18.54 0.89
CA GLY A 82 14.01 -17.78 -0.27
C GLY A 82 12.48 -17.79 -0.49
N ALA A 83 11.69 -18.26 0.46
CA ALA A 83 10.24 -18.32 0.33
C ALA A 83 9.60 -16.93 0.08
N LEU A 84 10.11 -15.87 0.73
CA LEU A 84 9.63 -14.50 0.51
C LEU A 84 9.90 -14.02 -0.93
N THR A 85 11.05 -14.37 -1.49
CA THR A 85 11.36 -14.07 -2.90
C THR A 85 10.38 -14.76 -3.87
N LYS A 86 10.08 -16.06 -3.63
CA LYS A 86 9.13 -16.80 -4.45
C LYS A 86 7.72 -16.19 -4.37
N MET A 87 7.27 -15.85 -3.19
CA MET A 87 5.99 -15.19 -2.95
C MET A 87 5.89 -13.86 -3.70
N ARG A 88 6.93 -13.01 -3.63
CA ARG A 88 6.95 -11.70 -4.30
C ARG A 88 6.92 -11.82 -5.83
N ARG A 89 7.63 -12.78 -6.40
CA ARG A 89 7.56 -13.05 -7.85
C ARG A 89 6.19 -13.56 -8.27
N GLU A 90 5.56 -14.42 -7.46
CA GLU A 90 4.20 -14.88 -7.71
C GLU A 90 3.19 -13.73 -7.62
N LEU A 91 3.32 -12.85 -6.62
CA LEU A 91 2.55 -11.62 -6.52
C LEU A 91 2.62 -10.83 -7.84
N VAL A 92 3.83 -10.49 -8.28
CA VAL A 92 4.02 -9.67 -9.48
C VAL A 92 3.46 -10.35 -10.72
N ARG A 93 3.62 -11.67 -10.84
CA ARG A 93 3.00 -12.45 -11.93
C ARG A 93 1.47 -12.32 -11.94
N LYS A 94 0.84 -12.36 -10.74
CA LYS A 94 -0.62 -12.21 -10.60
C LYS A 94 -1.10 -10.80 -10.95
N LEU A 95 -0.28 -9.77 -10.76
CA LEU A 95 -0.64 -8.39 -11.13
C LEU A 95 -0.80 -8.20 -12.65
N GLY A 96 -0.16 -9.04 -13.48
CA GLY A 96 -0.29 -8.98 -14.93
C GLY A 96 0.09 -7.62 -15.53
N LEU A 97 1.11 -6.97 -14.97
CA LEU A 97 1.53 -5.62 -15.34
C LEU A 97 1.95 -5.54 -16.82
N LYS A 98 1.66 -4.41 -17.44
CA LYS A 98 2.04 -4.08 -18.82
C LYS A 98 2.62 -2.67 -18.87
N PRO A 99 3.45 -2.35 -19.87
CA PRO A 99 3.87 -0.97 -20.11
C PRO A 99 2.66 -0.03 -20.27
N GLY A 100 2.78 1.16 -19.69
CA GLY A 100 1.74 2.20 -19.75
C GLY A 100 0.65 2.09 -18.67
N VAL A 101 0.64 1.04 -17.82
CA VAL A 101 -0.36 0.93 -16.75
C VAL A 101 -0.13 1.98 -15.66
N ARG A 102 -1.20 2.49 -15.08
CA ARG A 102 -1.16 3.24 -13.81
C ARG A 102 -1.49 2.32 -12.66
N CYS A 103 -0.52 2.15 -11.77
CA CYS A 103 -0.57 1.19 -10.69
C CYS A 103 -0.54 1.89 -9.32
N LEU A 104 -1.44 1.52 -8.41
CA LEU A 104 -1.41 1.93 -7.01
C LEU A 104 -0.91 0.79 -6.14
N TYR A 105 0.15 1.04 -5.39
CA TYR A 105 0.65 0.17 -4.34
C TYR A 105 0.36 0.79 -2.96
N THR A 106 -0.68 0.33 -2.29
CA THR A 106 -1.00 0.74 -0.92
C THR A 106 -0.09 0.03 0.07
N SER A 107 0.41 0.76 1.07
CA SER A 107 1.42 0.29 2.03
C SER A 107 2.72 -0.18 1.35
N ILE A 108 3.28 0.68 0.50
CA ILE A 108 4.50 0.36 -0.28
C ILE A 108 5.72 0.08 0.62
N GLY A 109 5.70 0.58 1.87
CA GLY A 109 6.78 0.44 2.83
C GLY A 109 8.10 1.03 2.30
N THR A 110 9.19 0.32 2.52
CA THR A 110 10.51 0.67 1.97
C THR A 110 10.67 0.33 0.49
N GLY A 111 9.62 -0.14 -0.20
CA GLY A 111 9.69 -0.54 -1.61
C GLY A 111 10.40 -1.87 -1.86
N LEU A 112 10.29 -2.84 -0.96
CA LEU A 112 10.91 -4.17 -1.13
C LEU A 112 10.48 -4.90 -2.40
N ASN A 113 9.26 -4.64 -2.87
CA ASN A 113 8.74 -5.29 -4.07
C ASN A 113 9.13 -4.58 -5.38
N LEU A 114 9.71 -3.36 -5.33
CA LEU A 114 10.06 -2.57 -6.53
C LEU A 114 10.96 -3.32 -7.50
N ARG A 115 11.96 -4.05 -6.99
CA ARG A 115 12.86 -4.85 -7.85
C ARG A 115 12.11 -5.94 -8.63
N TYR A 116 11.10 -6.56 -8.03
CA TYR A 116 10.33 -7.61 -8.69
C TYR A 116 9.32 -7.01 -9.69
N LEU A 117 8.76 -5.84 -9.40
CA LEU A 117 7.97 -5.08 -10.37
C LEU A 117 8.81 -4.72 -11.58
N ALA A 118 10.06 -4.25 -11.36
CA ALA A 118 11.00 -3.92 -12.42
C ALA A 118 11.46 -5.15 -13.23
N GLU A 119 11.49 -6.35 -12.65
CA GLU A 119 11.73 -7.61 -13.38
C GLU A 119 10.59 -7.89 -14.39
N SER A 120 9.35 -7.46 -14.11
CA SER A 120 8.20 -7.65 -14.99
C SER A 120 8.02 -6.53 -16.01
N VAL A 121 8.06 -5.28 -15.55
CA VAL A 121 7.96 -4.07 -16.38
C VAL A 121 8.91 -3.03 -15.81
N PRO A 122 9.82 -2.45 -16.62
CA PRO A 122 10.67 -1.36 -16.15
C PRO A 122 9.83 -0.24 -15.50
N LEU A 123 10.22 0.22 -14.30
CA LEU A 123 9.44 1.23 -13.55
C LEU A 123 9.21 2.51 -14.36
N ALA A 124 10.15 2.89 -15.23
CA ALA A 124 9.99 4.04 -16.12
C ALA A 124 8.93 3.85 -17.21
N GLN A 125 8.44 2.64 -17.42
CA GLN A 125 7.40 2.31 -18.40
C GLN A 125 6.01 2.13 -17.79
N MET A 126 5.83 2.44 -16.49
CA MET A 126 4.54 2.44 -15.81
C MET A 126 4.41 3.69 -14.96
N GLU A 127 3.20 4.11 -14.66
CA GLU A 127 2.93 5.13 -13.66
C GLU A 127 2.71 4.44 -12.30
N LEU A 128 3.73 4.49 -11.43
CA LEU A 128 3.64 3.87 -10.11
C LEU A 128 3.32 4.91 -9.03
N VAL A 129 2.21 4.73 -8.36
CA VAL A 129 1.89 5.50 -7.15
C VAL A 129 2.04 4.59 -5.94
N GLY A 130 2.88 4.99 -5.00
CA GLY A 130 3.12 4.30 -3.74
C GLY A 130 2.59 5.10 -2.56
N LEU A 131 1.84 4.47 -1.67
CA LEU A 131 1.28 5.09 -0.48
C LEU A 131 1.72 4.36 0.78
N ASP A 132 2.05 5.10 1.83
CA ASP A 132 2.32 4.55 3.15
C ASP A 132 1.95 5.55 4.26
N LEU A 133 1.65 5.04 5.46
CA LEU A 133 1.43 5.87 6.65
C LEU A 133 2.74 6.44 7.22
N SER A 134 3.84 5.71 7.06
CA SER A 134 5.14 6.04 7.64
C SER A 134 6.00 6.84 6.67
N MET A 135 6.31 8.08 7.01
CA MET A 135 7.27 8.90 6.25
C MET A 135 8.64 8.22 6.17
N GLY A 136 9.13 7.62 7.27
CA GLY A 136 10.43 6.94 7.27
C GLY A 136 10.48 5.75 6.30
N MET A 137 9.37 5.02 6.12
CA MET A 137 9.28 3.99 5.08
C MET A 137 9.36 4.59 3.68
N LEU A 138 8.62 5.66 3.42
CA LEU A 138 8.61 6.35 2.12
C LEU A 138 9.98 6.95 1.78
N GLU A 139 10.70 7.49 2.75
CA GLU A 139 12.07 7.99 2.56
C GLU A 139 13.04 6.88 2.12
N GLN A 140 12.93 5.67 2.69
CA GLN A 140 13.74 4.52 2.23
C GLN A 140 13.29 4.05 0.85
N CYS A 141 11.99 4.05 0.57
CA CYS A 141 11.43 3.72 -0.74
C CYS A 141 11.96 4.68 -1.82
N ARG A 142 11.93 5.98 -1.57
CA ARG A 142 12.39 7.03 -2.48
C ARG A 142 13.84 6.81 -2.95
N LYS A 143 14.72 6.35 -2.05
CA LYS A 143 16.12 6.04 -2.39
C LYS A 143 16.25 4.96 -3.46
N LYS A 144 15.26 4.09 -3.59
CA LYS A 144 15.21 2.99 -4.58
C LYS A 144 14.58 3.40 -5.91
N LEU A 145 13.96 4.59 -5.96
CA LEU A 145 13.26 5.11 -7.14
C LEU A 145 14.08 6.16 -7.91
N VAL A 146 15.36 6.31 -7.58
CA VAL A 146 16.27 7.23 -8.29
C VAL A 146 16.32 6.85 -9.78
N GLY A 147 16.07 7.84 -10.64
CA GLY A 147 15.95 7.66 -12.10
C GLY A 147 14.57 7.29 -12.61
N CYS A 148 13.58 7.12 -11.71
CA CYS A 148 12.18 6.82 -12.06
C CYS A 148 11.20 7.93 -11.63
N GLU A 149 11.69 9.10 -11.27
CA GLU A 149 10.92 10.18 -10.66
C GLU A 149 9.82 10.76 -11.57
N GLN A 150 10.00 10.62 -12.89
CA GLN A 150 9.02 11.10 -13.87
C GLN A 150 7.80 10.17 -14.01
N SER A 151 7.92 8.94 -13.52
CA SER A 151 6.89 7.90 -13.62
C SER A 151 6.40 7.42 -12.25
N THR A 152 6.91 8.00 -11.16
CA THR A 152 6.57 7.55 -9.80
C THR A 152 6.14 8.70 -8.91
N LEU A 153 5.20 8.41 -8.00
CA LEU A 153 4.74 9.31 -6.96
C LEU A 153 4.63 8.55 -5.65
N LEU A 154 5.29 9.02 -4.60
CA LEU A 154 5.09 8.56 -3.24
C LEU A 154 4.18 9.53 -2.50
N VAL A 155 3.25 9.03 -1.68
CA VAL A 155 2.29 9.83 -0.91
C VAL A 155 2.21 9.31 0.51
N GLN A 156 2.35 10.17 1.50
CA GLN A 156 2.04 9.83 2.88
C GLN A 156 0.54 10.01 3.12
N ALA A 157 -0.19 8.91 3.31
CA ALA A 157 -1.64 8.94 3.53
C ALA A 157 -2.14 7.66 4.18
N ASN A 158 -3.43 7.66 4.58
CA ASN A 158 -4.12 6.50 5.12
C ASN A 158 -4.82 5.72 3.99
N ALA A 159 -4.52 4.42 3.86
CA ALA A 159 -5.16 3.55 2.87
C ALA A 159 -6.67 3.36 3.11
N GLU A 160 -7.16 3.61 4.31
CA GLU A 160 -8.59 3.60 4.63
C GLU A 160 -9.34 4.84 4.11
N ARG A 161 -8.62 5.82 3.55
CA ARG A 161 -9.12 7.07 2.98
C ARG A 161 -8.12 7.56 1.92
N LEU A 162 -8.15 6.92 0.75
CA LEU A 162 -7.18 7.17 -0.32
C LEU A 162 -7.35 8.57 -0.92
N PRO A 163 -6.29 9.38 -0.98
CA PRO A 163 -6.34 10.74 -1.50
C PRO A 163 -6.25 10.78 -3.03
N PHE A 164 -7.06 9.96 -3.70
CA PHE A 164 -7.07 9.87 -5.16
C PHE A 164 -8.48 9.96 -5.72
N ALA A 165 -8.58 10.48 -6.93
CA ALA A 165 -9.83 10.48 -7.68
C ALA A 165 -10.32 9.05 -7.96
N ASP A 166 -11.63 8.91 -8.10
CA ASP A 166 -12.26 7.67 -8.53
C ASP A 166 -11.70 7.24 -9.89
N LEU A 167 -11.71 5.94 -10.18
CA LEU A 167 -11.39 5.38 -11.50
C LEU A 167 -10.01 5.80 -12.05
N SER A 168 -9.01 5.94 -11.17
CA SER A 168 -7.70 6.48 -11.53
C SER A 168 -6.67 5.42 -11.90
N PHE A 169 -6.85 4.17 -11.46
CA PHE A 169 -5.83 3.13 -11.55
C PHE A 169 -6.27 1.90 -12.34
N ASP A 170 -5.35 1.35 -13.13
CA ASP A 170 -5.55 0.12 -13.91
C ASP A 170 -5.25 -1.14 -13.08
N VAL A 171 -4.41 -1.02 -12.03
CA VAL A 171 -4.11 -2.06 -11.07
C VAL A 171 -3.98 -1.42 -9.69
N VAL A 172 -4.64 -2.01 -8.70
CA VAL A 172 -4.53 -1.58 -7.29
C VAL A 172 -4.14 -2.78 -6.45
N PHE A 173 -3.04 -2.68 -5.69
CA PHE A 173 -2.63 -3.79 -4.87
C PHE A 173 -2.06 -3.37 -3.52
N HIS A 174 -2.11 -4.33 -2.57
CA HIS A 174 -1.61 -4.20 -1.21
C HIS A 174 -0.81 -5.44 -0.83
N VAL A 175 0.27 -5.28 -0.07
CA VAL A 175 1.09 -6.40 0.42
C VAL A 175 1.55 -6.17 1.84
N GLY A 176 1.03 -6.96 2.75
CA GLY A 176 1.40 -6.97 4.16
C GLY A 176 0.86 -5.78 4.96
N GLY A 177 0.27 -6.05 6.10
CA GLY A 177 -0.19 -5.06 7.04
C GLY A 177 -1.66 -4.64 6.95
N ILE A 178 -2.47 -5.16 6.01
CA ILE A 178 -3.90 -4.84 5.97
C ILE A 178 -4.63 -5.37 7.21
N ASN A 179 -4.15 -6.49 7.76
CA ASN A 179 -4.66 -7.06 9.01
C ASN A 179 -4.41 -6.16 10.22
N LEU A 180 -3.57 -5.13 10.07
CA LEU A 180 -3.17 -4.18 11.12
C LEU A 180 -3.91 -2.84 10.99
N PHE A 181 -4.84 -2.72 10.05
CA PHE A 181 -5.63 -1.51 9.89
C PHE A 181 -6.74 -1.42 10.93
N ASP A 182 -7.16 -0.21 11.27
CA ASP A 182 -8.35 -0.02 12.12
C ASP A 182 -9.61 -0.52 11.40
N ARG A 183 -9.68 -0.33 10.07
CA ARG A 183 -10.86 -0.67 9.26
C ARG A 183 -10.44 -1.29 7.91
N PRO A 184 -10.00 -2.57 7.88
CA PRO A 184 -9.52 -3.21 6.65
C PRO A 184 -10.55 -3.18 5.51
N ALA A 185 -11.82 -3.40 5.83
CA ALA A 185 -12.90 -3.33 4.84
C ALA A 185 -13.06 -1.92 4.21
N ALA A 186 -12.75 -0.84 4.97
CA ALA A 186 -12.75 0.50 4.41
C ALA A 186 -11.59 0.69 3.41
N ALA A 187 -10.41 0.16 3.73
CA ALA A 187 -9.27 0.20 2.81
C ALA A 187 -9.57 -0.54 1.51
N VAL A 188 -10.18 -1.72 1.58
CA VAL A 188 -10.56 -2.47 0.36
C VAL A 188 -11.62 -1.70 -0.44
N ARG A 189 -12.62 -1.09 0.20
CA ARG A 189 -13.60 -0.21 -0.51
C ARG A 189 -12.91 0.95 -1.21
N GLU A 190 -11.93 1.58 -0.58
CA GLU A 190 -11.16 2.66 -1.19
C GLU A 190 -10.31 2.16 -2.38
N MET A 191 -9.67 0.99 -2.26
CA MET A 191 -8.96 0.36 -3.38
C MET A 191 -9.89 0.13 -4.57
N VAL A 192 -11.12 -0.32 -4.31
CA VAL A 192 -12.16 -0.49 -5.35
C VAL A 192 -12.62 0.85 -5.93
N ARG A 193 -12.84 1.88 -5.10
CA ARG A 193 -13.26 3.20 -5.56
C ARG A 193 -12.28 3.79 -6.58
N VAL A 194 -10.98 3.70 -6.29
CA VAL A 194 -9.95 4.30 -7.14
C VAL A 194 -9.55 3.42 -8.35
N ALA A 195 -9.88 2.14 -8.35
CA ALA A 195 -9.66 1.24 -9.48
C ALA A 195 -10.64 1.57 -10.62
N ARG A 196 -10.26 1.40 -11.87
CA ARG A 196 -11.14 1.50 -13.05
C ARG A 196 -12.03 0.26 -13.16
N PRO A 197 -13.19 0.33 -13.82
CA PRO A 197 -14.00 -0.85 -14.14
C PRO A 197 -13.18 -1.96 -14.78
N GLY A 198 -13.41 -3.21 -14.39
CA GLY A 198 -12.65 -4.38 -14.84
C GLY A 198 -11.21 -4.49 -14.36
N SER A 199 -10.71 -3.49 -13.63
CA SER A 199 -9.34 -3.47 -13.11
C SER A 199 -9.12 -4.48 -12.00
N LEU A 200 -7.88 -5.00 -11.92
CA LEU A 200 -7.46 -5.91 -10.86
C LEU A 200 -7.28 -5.17 -9.53
N VAL A 201 -7.93 -5.68 -8.49
CA VAL A 201 -7.64 -5.37 -7.08
C VAL A 201 -7.07 -6.62 -6.43
N LEU A 202 -5.90 -6.51 -5.81
CA LEU A 202 -5.22 -7.63 -5.16
C LEU A 202 -4.69 -7.21 -3.80
N TYR A 203 -4.91 -8.03 -2.77
CA TYR A 203 -4.23 -7.89 -1.50
C TYR A 203 -3.70 -9.23 -1.00
N CYS A 204 -2.55 -9.16 -0.36
CA CYS A 204 -1.80 -10.29 0.17
C CYS A 204 -1.35 -9.96 1.59
N ASP A 205 -1.61 -10.85 2.54
CA ASP A 205 -1.18 -10.68 3.92
C ASP A 205 -1.03 -12.03 4.63
N GLU A 206 -0.62 -11.98 5.89
CA GLU A 206 -0.52 -13.14 6.76
C GLU A 206 -1.91 -13.67 7.14
N THR A 207 -2.02 -15.00 7.25
CA THR A 207 -3.25 -15.63 7.76
C THR A 207 -3.40 -15.45 9.27
N GLY A 208 -4.62 -15.52 9.77
CA GLY A 208 -4.88 -15.48 11.22
C GLY A 208 -4.11 -16.57 12.01
N LYS A 209 -3.73 -17.67 11.36
CA LYS A 209 -2.87 -18.70 11.95
C LYS A 209 -1.49 -18.18 12.29
N VAL A 210 -0.86 -17.41 11.41
CA VAL A 210 0.46 -16.79 11.67
C VAL A 210 0.35 -15.77 12.79
N ILE A 211 -0.68 -14.94 12.77
CA ILE A 211 -0.92 -13.94 13.82
C ILE A 211 -1.02 -14.64 15.17
N LYS A 212 -1.82 -15.70 15.27
CA LYS A 212 -1.99 -16.47 16.49
C LYS A 212 -0.70 -17.16 16.95
N ASP A 213 -0.02 -17.84 16.04
CA ASP A 213 1.09 -18.74 16.41
C ASP A 213 2.41 -17.96 16.56
N LEU A 214 2.68 -16.96 15.75
CA LEU A 214 3.94 -16.22 15.76
C LEU A 214 3.88 -14.97 16.65
N TYR A 215 2.82 -14.18 16.54
CA TYR A 215 2.75 -12.89 17.24
C TYR A 215 2.14 -12.99 18.64
N GLN A 216 1.06 -13.76 18.82
CA GLN A 216 0.37 -13.83 20.12
C GLN A 216 1.02 -14.80 21.11
N LYS A 217 1.63 -15.91 20.64
CA LYS A 217 2.25 -16.91 21.50
C LYS A 217 3.71 -16.61 21.84
N ASN A 218 4.42 -15.83 21.05
CA ASN A 218 5.82 -15.51 21.30
C ASN A 218 5.94 -14.31 22.26
N PRO A 219 6.56 -14.45 23.46
CA PRO A 219 6.69 -13.35 24.42
C PRO A 219 7.39 -12.11 23.88
N LEU A 220 8.39 -12.28 22.99
CA LEU A 220 9.15 -11.18 22.40
C LEU A 220 8.33 -10.37 21.39
N THR A 221 7.52 -11.04 20.57
CA THR A 221 6.63 -10.39 19.62
C THR A 221 5.36 -9.89 20.28
N ARG A 222 4.88 -10.55 21.34
CA ARG A 222 3.71 -10.13 22.11
C ARG A 222 3.90 -8.77 22.80
N ALA A 223 5.11 -8.47 23.28
CA ALA A 223 5.44 -7.15 23.87
C ALA A 223 5.44 -6.01 22.82
N ALA A 224 5.80 -6.35 21.59
CA ALA A 224 5.67 -5.47 20.42
C ALA A 224 4.29 -5.58 19.76
N SER A 225 3.38 -6.43 20.29
CA SER A 225 2.21 -6.89 19.56
C SER A 225 1.22 -5.77 19.31
N ILE A 226 1.06 -5.60 18.10
CA ILE A 226 -0.07 -5.08 17.39
C ILE A 226 -1.26 -6.00 17.76
N ASP A 227 -2.36 -5.41 18.21
CA ASP A 227 -3.59 -6.16 18.50
C ASP A 227 -4.28 -6.60 17.21
N ALA A 228 -3.54 -7.36 16.37
CA ALA A 228 -4.09 -7.90 15.14
C ALA A 228 -5.10 -9.00 15.49
N PRO A 229 -6.31 -8.95 14.95
CA PRO A 229 -7.28 -10.00 15.15
C PRO A 229 -6.75 -11.30 14.54
N SER A 230 -6.78 -12.39 15.32
CA SER A 230 -6.41 -13.72 14.82
C SER A 230 -7.58 -14.47 14.16
N GLN A 231 -8.78 -13.90 14.24
CA GLN A 231 -9.99 -14.43 13.61
C GLN A 231 -10.58 -13.36 12.70
N PHE A 232 -10.41 -13.52 11.41
CA PHE A 232 -10.99 -12.72 10.35
C PHE A 232 -11.03 -13.54 9.06
N ASP A 233 -11.95 -13.21 8.19
CA ASP A 233 -11.98 -13.75 6.83
C ASP A 233 -11.80 -12.58 5.84
N PRO A 234 -10.67 -12.50 5.14
CA PRO A 234 -10.44 -11.40 4.20
C PRO A 234 -11.43 -11.38 3.03
N ARG A 235 -12.16 -12.48 2.78
CA ARG A 235 -13.20 -12.55 1.76
C ARG A 235 -14.43 -11.70 2.09
N GLU A 236 -14.67 -11.42 3.38
CA GLU A 236 -15.75 -10.53 3.83
C GLU A 236 -15.54 -9.06 3.41
N TRP A 237 -14.31 -8.68 3.03
CA TRP A 237 -14.00 -7.33 2.57
C TRP A 237 -14.21 -7.16 1.06
N VAL A 238 -14.40 -8.26 0.32
CA VAL A 238 -14.67 -8.23 -1.12
C VAL A 238 -16.05 -7.60 -1.34
N PRO A 239 -16.16 -6.59 -2.23
CA PRO A 239 -17.45 -5.96 -2.48
C PRO A 239 -18.41 -6.91 -3.20
N GLU A 240 -19.69 -6.69 -3.00
CA GLU A 240 -20.74 -7.34 -3.78
C GLU A 240 -20.56 -7.02 -5.28
N GLY A 241 -20.77 -8.01 -6.13
CA GLY A 241 -20.59 -7.86 -7.58
C GLY A 241 -19.15 -7.96 -8.08
N ALA A 242 -18.16 -8.19 -7.21
CA ALA A 242 -16.78 -8.43 -7.63
C ALA A 242 -16.69 -9.63 -8.60
N ILE A 243 -15.89 -9.48 -9.65
CA ILE A 243 -15.75 -10.47 -10.72
C ILE A 243 -14.43 -11.23 -10.52
N ASP A 244 -14.39 -12.50 -10.92
CA ASP A 244 -13.18 -13.34 -10.90
C ASP A 244 -12.49 -13.38 -9.53
N THR A 245 -13.26 -13.47 -8.45
CA THR A 245 -12.70 -13.53 -7.09
C THR A 245 -11.95 -14.83 -6.87
N VAL A 246 -10.67 -14.69 -6.52
CA VAL A 246 -9.77 -15.82 -6.23
C VAL A 246 -9.15 -15.62 -4.85
N TYR A 247 -9.29 -16.62 -3.99
CA TYR A 247 -8.59 -16.70 -2.70
C TYR A 247 -7.66 -17.90 -2.73
N GLU A 248 -6.39 -17.69 -2.44
CA GLU A 248 -5.37 -18.74 -2.41
C GLU A 248 -4.50 -18.58 -1.17
N GLU A 249 -4.33 -19.65 -0.41
CA GLU A 249 -3.30 -19.71 0.62
C GLU A 249 -1.97 -20.17 0.03
N ILE A 250 -0.91 -19.46 0.36
CA ILE A 250 0.45 -19.83 -0.04
C ILE A 250 0.86 -21.11 0.73
N PRO A 251 1.71 -21.98 0.14
CA PRO A 251 2.13 -23.21 0.76
C PRO A 251 2.49 -23.05 2.24
N ASN A 252 1.89 -23.88 3.09
CA ASN A 252 1.91 -23.91 4.54
C ASN A 252 0.89 -22.98 5.24
N GLY A 253 -0.07 -22.36 4.55
CA GLY A 253 -1.15 -21.59 5.14
C GLY A 253 -0.69 -20.38 5.97
N LYS A 254 0.47 -19.79 5.62
CA LYS A 254 1.04 -18.65 6.35
C LYS A 254 0.59 -17.30 5.81
N MET A 255 0.37 -17.23 4.51
CA MET A 255 -0.09 -16.02 3.85
C MET A 255 -1.22 -16.36 2.88
N TYR A 256 -1.97 -15.37 2.47
CA TYR A 256 -2.99 -15.51 1.44
C TYR A 256 -2.79 -14.45 0.35
N PHE A 257 -3.23 -14.80 -0.85
CA PHE A 257 -3.57 -13.85 -1.92
C PHE A 257 -5.07 -13.82 -2.07
N LEU A 258 -5.63 -12.64 -2.12
CA LEU A 258 -7.00 -12.43 -2.53
C LEU A 258 -7.03 -11.41 -3.66
N SER A 259 -7.61 -11.77 -4.77
CA SER A 259 -7.75 -10.91 -5.93
C SER A 259 -9.14 -11.01 -6.52
N PHE A 260 -9.58 -9.92 -7.11
CA PHE A 260 -10.83 -9.82 -7.85
C PHE A 260 -10.73 -8.69 -8.87
N ARG A 261 -11.67 -8.63 -9.78
CA ARG A 261 -11.84 -7.47 -10.66
C ARG A 261 -12.95 -6.59 -10.15
N ARG A 262 -12.73 -5.29 -10.22
CA ARG A 262 -13.76 -4.32 -9.93
C ARG A 262 -14.94 -4.53 -10.87
N PRO A 263 -16.21 -4.55 -10.39
CA PRO A 263 -17.38 -4.53 -11.24
C PRO A 263 -17.47 -3.20 -12.04
N ASP A 264 -18.27 -3.19 -13.07
CA ASP A 264 -18.53 -2.02 -13.93
C ASP A 264 -19.15 -0.85 -13.17
#